data_b8731636e03cc2caa068606321b8986d
#
_entry.id   b8731636e03cc2caa068606321b8986d
#
_cell.length_a   1.000
_cell.length_b   1.000
_cell.length_c   1.000
_cell.angle_alpha   90.00
_cell.angle_beta   90.00
_cell.angle_gamma   90.00
#
_symmetry.space_group_name_H-M   'P 1'
#
loop_
_entity.id
_entity.type
_entity.pdbx_description
1 polymer ?
#
loop_
_entity_poly.entity_id
_entity_poly.type
_entity_poly.pdbx_seq_one_letter_code
_entity_poly.pdbx_strand_id
1 'polypeptide(L)'
;MKKQEGSYFDTFFNHTFSYDKRDQRYKTSDGYISRFTQNIPLISKSYTLTNSYDYKIYNEWLDENVFSIGFFGKTSNSLSGKNIKLSDRLYLPASKLRGFESGKVGPKDGADYIGGNYAASINITTSLSQILPNSQNTNFSVFFDAANVWGIDYSSSLSDESKIRSSVGIAVDLFTPIGPLNFSLSEPITKGKNDITESFRFNLGTTF
;
A
#
# COMPACT_ATOMS: atom_id res chain seq x y z
N MET A 1 -10.34 15.76 -17.18
CA MET A 1 -11.01 14.47 -17.48
C MET A 1 -11.53 14.36 -18.92
N LYS A 2 -12.37 15.25 -19.44
CA LYS A 2 -12.93 15.15 -20.81
C LYS A 2 -11.93 14.89 -21.96
N LYS A 3 -10.67 15.31 -21.85
CA LYS A 3 -9.63 15.06 -22.87
C LYS A 3 -9.09 13.62 -22.88
N GLN A 4 -9.44 12.78 -21.92
CA GLN A 4 -9.01 11.39 -21.81
C GLN A 4 -10.18 10.41 -22.00
N GLU A 5 -11.37 10.88 -22.37
CA GLU A 5 -12.50 10.04 -22.74
C GLU A 5 -12.24 9.36 -24.09
N GLY A 6 -12.51 8.07 -24.17
CA GLY A 6 -12.37 7.31 -25.42
C GLY A 6 -12.20 5.82 -25.19
N SER A 7 -12.26 5.07 -26.28
CA SER A 7 -11.94 3.64 -26.28
C SER A 7 -10.43 3.46 -26.39
N TYR A 8 -9.87 2.68 -25.50
CA TYR A 8 -8.45 2.35 -25.45
C TYR A 8 -8.30 0.85 -25.57
N PHE A 9 -7.33 0.44 -26.38
CA PHE A 9 -6.84 -0.93 -26.43
C PHE A 9 -5.38 -0.87 -25.99
N ASP A 10 -5.10 -1.46 -24.83
CA ASP A 10 -3.76 -1.48 -24.25
C ASP A 10 -3.37 -2.94 -23.98
N THR A 11 -2.19 -3.34 -24.40
CA THR A 11 -1.61 -4.66 -24.15
C THR A 11 -0.33 -4.50 -23.37
N PHE A 12 -0.15 -5.33 -22.35
CA PHE A 12 0.98 -5.27 -21.45
C PHE A 12 1.64 -6.65 -21.33
N PHE A 13 2.93 -6.66 -21.10
CA PHE A 13 3.66 -7.80 -20.56
C PHE A 13 3.88 -7.56 -19.07
N ASN A 14 3.29 -8.41 -18.25
CA ASN A 14 3.46 -8.36 -16.80
C ASN A 14 4.33 -9.52 -16.36
N HIS A 15 5.35 -9.23 -15.54
CA HIS A 15 6.15 -10.25 -14.88
C HIS A 15 6.40 -9.89 -13.42
N THR A 16 6.56 -10.94 -12.62
CA THR A 16 6.83 -10.80 -11.19
C THR A 16 7.95 -11.76 -10.80
N PHE A 17 8.98 -11.21 -10.19
CA PHE A 17 10.02 -11.96 -9.51
C PHE A 17 9.71 -11.95 -8.02
N SER A 18 9.56 -13.14 -7.43
CA SER A 18 9.28 -13.28 -6.00
C SER A 18 10.31 -14.19 -5.36
N TYR A 19 10.92 -13.73 -4.30
CA TYR A 19 11.84 -14.49 -3.48
C TYR A 19 11.28 -14.52 -2.05
N ASP A 20 10.82 -15.72 -1.64
CA ASP A 20 10.14 -15.94 -0.36
C ASP A 20 10.98 -16.89 0.50
N LYS A 21 11.47 -16.37 1.61
CA LYS A 21 12.28 -17.07 2.62
C LYS A 21 11.63 -17.01 4.00
N ARG A 22 10.32 -16.82 4.02
CA ARG A 22 9.56 -16.87 5.28
C ARG A 22 9.48 -18.32 5.76
N ASP A 23 9.49 -18.49 7.07
CA ASP A 23 9.28 -19.79 7.74
C ASP A 23 7.93 -20.39 7.38
N GLN A 24 6.88 -19.55 7.32
CA GLN A 24 5.53 -19.95 6.91
C GLN A 24 4.80 -18.81 6.25
N ARG A 25 3.78 -19.11 5.44
CA ARG A 25 3.00 -18.09 4.71
C ARG A 25 2.03 -17.32 5.59
N TYR A 26 1.44 -18.01 6.57
CA TYR A 26 0.52 -17.44 7.55
C TYR A 26 1.19 -17.49 8.92
N LYS A 27 0.99 -16.46 9.72
CA LYS A 27 1.66 -16.32 11.03
C LYS A 27 3.19 -16.41 10.92
N THR A 28 3.73 -15.78 9.88
CA THR A 28 5.18 -15.69 9.67
C THR A 28 5.85 -15.15 10.94
N SER A 29 6.82 -15.86 11.46
CA SER A 29 7.60 -15.46 12.63
C SER A 29 9.02 -15.01 12.27
N ASP A 30 9.59 -15.57 11.19
CA ASP A 30 10.95 -15.25 10.78
C ASP A 30 11.11 -15.27 9.25
N GLY A 31 12.19 -14.62 8.79
CA GLY A 31 12.54 -14.57 7.38
C GLY A 31 12.01 -13.34 6.65
N TYR A 32 11.95 -13.41 5.34
CA TYR A 32 11.54 -12.27 4.52
C TYR A 32 10.91 -12.68 3.19
N ILE A 33 10.17 -11.77 2.60
CA ILE A 33 9.68 -11.85 1.23
C ILE A 33 10.09 -10.60 0.45
N SER A 34 10.58 -10.80 -0.75
CA SER A 34 10.94 -9.75 -1.71
C SER A 34 10.19 -10.00 -3.01
N ARG A 35 9.48 -9.02 -3.51
CA ARG A 35 8.71 -9.12 -4.74
C ARG A 35 8.91 -7.89 -5.61
N PHE A 36 9.37 -8.10 -6.83
CA PHE A 36 9.43 -7.09 -7.87
C PHE A 36 8.45 -7.41 -8.98
N THR A 37 7.57 -6.47 -9.29
CA THR A 37 6.59 -6.60 -10.38
C THR A 37 6.80 -5.46 -11.37
N GLN A 38 6.85 -5.80 -12.65
CA GLN A 38 6.94 -4.82 -13.72
C GLN A 38 5.84 -5.05 -14.75
N ASN A 39 5.20 -3.98 -15.17
CA ASN A 39 4.18 -3.97 -16.22
C ASN A 39 4.70 -3.13 -17.38
N ILE A 40 5.07 -3.83 -18.48
CA ILE A 40 5.68 -3.23 -19.67
C ILE A 40 4.62 -3.07 -20.75
N PRO A 41 4.35 -1.85 -21.24
CA PRO A 41 3.39 -1.63 -22.29
C PRO A 41 3.94 -2.17 -23.64
N LEU A 42 3.15 -3.01 -24.32
CA LEU A 42 3.49 -3.53 -25.65
C LEU A 42 2.75 -2.75 -26.75
N ILE A 43 1.43 -2.59 -26.62
CA ILE A 43 0.60 -1.79 -27.50
C ILE A 43 -0.22 -0.87 -26.62
N SER A 44 0.00 0.43 -26.73
CA SER A 44 -0.71 1.42 -25.91
C SER A 44 -0.64 2.81 -26.55
N LYS A 45 -1.66 3.63 -26.30
CA LYS A 45 -1.64 5.04 -26.72
C LYS A 45 -0.75 5.92 -25.82
N SER A 46 -0.44 5.48 -24.60
CA SER A 46 0.33 6.25 -23.60
C SER A 46 1.65 5.63 -23.19
N TYR A 47 1.88 4.35 -23.47
CA TYR A 47 3.12 3.63 -23.13
C TYR A 47 3.60 3.92 -21.70
N THR A 48 2.79 3.55 -20.71
CA THR A 48 3.11 3.72 -19.30
C THR A 48 3.79 2.46 -18.76
N LEU A 49 5.05 2.60 -18.30
CA LEU A 49 5.79 1.57 -17.60
C LEU A 49 5.52 1.68 -16.11
N THR A 50 5.06 0.60 -15.48
CA THR A 50 4.85 0.55 -14.04
C THR A 50 5.79 -0.46 -13.40
N ASN A 51 6.49 -0.04 -12.34
CA ASN A 51 7.31 -0.89 -11.50
C ASN A 51 6.77 -0.87 -10.07
N SER A 52 6.78 -2.01 -9.41
CA SER A 52 6.41 -2.14 -8.00
C SER A 52 7.42 -3.03 -7.29
N TYR A 53 7.82 -2.62 -6.10
CA TYR A 53 8.67 -3.40 -5.23
C TYR A 53 8.03 -3.48 -3.86
N ASP A 54 7.83 -4.72 -3.38
CA ASP A 54 7.37 -5.05 -2.04
C ASP A 54 8.43 -5.86 -1.33
N TYR A 55 8.83 -5.43 -0.16
CA TYR A 55 9.73 -6.15 0.73
C TYR A 55 9.14 -6.19 2.12
N LYS A 56 9.18 -7.34 2.77
CA LYS A 56 8.80 -7.44 4.18
C LYS A 56 9.70 -8.46 4.86
N ILE A 57 10.26 -8.06 5.99
CA ILE A 57 11.09 -8.89 6.88
C ILE A 57 10.37 -9.09 8.20
N TYR A 58 10.55 -10.27 8.77
CA TYR A 58 9.99 -10.68 10.04
C TYR A 58 11.12 -11.20 10.93
N ASN A 59 11.03 -10.94 12.19
CA ASN A 59 11.94 -11.46 13.18
C ASN A 59 11.19 -11.66 14.50
N GLU A 60 11.28 -12.85 15.04
CA GLU A 60 10.82 -13.13 16.40
C GLU A 60 11.78 -12.49 17.40
N TRP A 61 11.22 -11.72 18.31
CA TRP A 61 11.99 -11.10 19.38
C TRP A 61 11.27 -11.38 20.70
N LEU A 62 11.62 -11.30 21.81
CA LEU A 62 10.98 -11.47 23.12
C LEU A 62 9.67 -12.27 23.12
N ASP A 63 9.69 -13.50 23.66
CA ASP A 63 8.52 -14.29 24.05
C ASP A 63 7.42 -14.41 22.96
N GLU A 64 7.77 -14.96 21.81
CA GLU A 64 6.86 -15.21 20.67
C GLU A 64 6.28 -13.94 20.01
N ASN A 65 6.75 -12.75 20.38
CA ASN A 65 6.37 -11.53 19.69
C ASN A 65 7.14 -11.41 18.38
N VAL A 66 6.43 -11.11 17.30
CA VAL A 66 7.02 -10.95 15.98
C VAL A 66 7.06 -9.47 15.62
N PHE A 67 8.25 -8.99 15.33
CA PHE A 67 8.48 -7.67 14.77
C PHE A 67 8.60 -7.78 13.26
N SER A 68 7.94 -6.90 12.51
CA SER A 68 8.06 -6.87 11.06
C SER A 68 8.21 -5.45 10.53
N ILE A 69 9.04 -5.32 9.48
CA ILE A 69 9.18 -4.08 8.71
C ILE A 69 8.85 -4.40 7.26
N GLY A 70 7.90 -3.66 6.71
CA GLY A 70 7.53 -3.69 5.31
C GLY A 70 7.97 -2.42 4.59
N PHE A 71 8.44 -2.57 3.37
CA PHE A 71 8.69 -1.49 2.42
C PHE A 71 7.88 -1.74 1.16
N PHE A 72 7.26 -0.70 0.65
CA PHE A 72 6.58 -0.69 -0.63
C PHE A 72 7.02 0.53 -1.44
N GLY A 73 7.33 0.31 -2.70
CA GLY A 73 7.62 1.37 -3.67
C GLY A 73 6.95 1.05 -4.99
N LYS A 74 6.29 2.04 -5.59
CA LYS A 74 5.67 1.89 -6.91
C LYS A 74 5.89 3.14 -7.73
N THR A 75 6.21 2.95 -9.02
CA THR A 75 6.43 4.03 -9.97
C THR A 75 5.60 3.80 -11.23
N SER A 76 5.11 4.88 -11.81
CA SER A 76 4.44 4.91 -13.09
C SER A 76 5.11 5.96 -13.96
N ASN A 77 5.72 5.54 -15.08
CA ASN A 77 6.56 6.39 -15.92
C ASN A 77 6.10 6.33 -17.38
N SER A 78 5.93 7.48 -18.02
CA SER A 78 5.62 7.54 -19.44
C SER A 78 6.87 7.31 -20.28
N LEU A 79 6.81 6.32 -21.18
CA LEU A 79 7.86 6.05 -22.17
C LEU A 79 7.68 6.85 -23.48
N SER A 80 6.53 7.49 -23.64
CA SER A 80 6.19 8.23 -24.86
C SER A 80 6.36 9.75 -24.72
N GLY A 81 6.82 10.24 -23.57
CA GLY A 81 6.88 11.67 -23.25
C GLY A 81 5.52 12.34 -23.09
N LYS A 82 4.41 11.57 -23.11
CA LYS A 82 3.06 12.06 -22.84
C LYS A 82 2.77 11.99 -21.35
N ASN A 83 1.82 12.81 -20.90
CA ASN A 83 1.34 12.73 -19.52
C ASN A 83 0.71 11.36 -19.23
N ILE A 84 0.92 10.86 -18.01
CA ILE A 84 0.34 9.60 -17.56
C ILE A 84 -1.17 9.75 -17.46
N LYS A 85 -1.92 8.78 -18.01
CA LYS A 85 -3.37 8.73 -17.90
C LYS A 85 -3.80 8.65 -16.45
N LEU A 86 -4.96 9.19 -16.13
CA LEU A 86 -5.54 9.10 -14.79
C LEU A 86 -5.71 7.64 -14.32
N SER A 87 -6.07 6.73 -15.23
CA SER A 87 -6.19 5.29 -14.97
C SER A 87 -4.88 4.60 -14.62
N ASP A 88 -3.75 5.16 -15.04
CA ASP A 88 -2.42 4.58 -14.86
C ASP A 88 -1.68 5.24 -13.67
N ARG A 89 -2.33 6.19 -12.99
CA ARG A 89 -1.79 6.83 -11.80
C ARG A 89 -1.93 5.95 -10.58
N LEU A 90 -1.04 6.18 -9.64
CA LEU A 90 -0.91 5.37 -8.45
C LEU A 90 -1.71 5.94 -7.29
N TYR A 91 -2.33 5.05 -6.54
CA TYR A 91 -2.96 5.31 -5.26
C TYR A 91 -2.33 4.38 -4.22
N LEU A 92 -2.32 4.80 -2.96
CA LEU A 92 -1.85 3.94 -1.89
C LEU A 92 -2.88 2.84 -1.60
N PRO A 93 -2.44 1.57 -1.61
CA PRO A 93 -3.29 0.48 -1.12
C PRO A 93 -3.66 0.68 0.35
N ALA A 94 -4.84 0.27 0.74
CA ALA A 94 -5.34 0.39 2.10
C ALA A 94 -4.43 -0.25 3.15
N SER A 95 -3.74 -1.35 2.79
CA SER A 95 -2.78 -2.06 3.65
C SER A 95 -1.45 -1.34 3.84
N LYS A 96 -1.17 -0.30 3.06
CA LYS A 96 0.10 0.44 3.11
C LYS A 96 0.02 1.72 3.93
N LEU A 97 -1.18 2.19 4.24
CA LEU A 97 -1.43 3.35 5.10
C LEU A 97 -2.78 3.20 5.79
N ARG A 98 -2.78 2.57 6.97
CA ARG A 98 -3.97 2.47 7.83
C ARG A 98 -4.25 3.84 8.45
N GLY A 99 -5.48 4.12 8.86
CA GLY A 99 -5.86 5.43 9.39
C GLY A 99 -6.29 6.46 8.34
N PHE A 100 -6.26 6.07 7.05
CA PHE A 100 -6.67 6.92 5.93
C PHE A 100 -7.60 6.16 4.98
N GLU A 101 -8.61 6.84 4.47
CA GLU A 101 -9.50 6.26 3.46
C GLU A 101 -8.73 5.93 2.18
N SER A 102 -8.95 4.72 1.64
CA SER A 102 -8.24 4.25 0.45
C SER A 102 -8.50 5.16 -0.76
N GLY A 103 -7.43 5.58 -1.44
CA GLY A 103 -7.51 6.46 -2.59
C GLY A 103 -7.86 7.91 -2.27
N LYS A 104 -7.93 8.29 -0.99
CA LYS A 104 -8.27 9.65 -0.53
C LYS A 104 -7.11 10.37 0.13
N VAL A 105 -5.91 10.09 -0.34
CA VAL A 105 -4.67 10.79 0.06
C VAL A 105 -3.89 11.22 -1.17
N GLY A 106 -3.15 12.32 -1.05
CA GLY A 106 -2.24 12.82 -2.09
C GLY A 106 -2.86 13.84 -3.03
N PRO A 107 -2.37 13.89 -4.29
CA PRO A 107 -2.72 14.94 -5.23
C PRO A 107 -4.21 15.01 -5.56
N LYS A 108 -4.73 16.24 -5.67
CA LYS A 108 -6.12 16.55 -6.03
C LYS A 108 -6.20 17.54 -7.17
N ASP A 109 -7.25 17.40 -7.98
CA ASP A 109 -7.70 18.36 -8.97
C ASP A 109 -9.15 18.73 -8.65
N GLY A 110 -9.36 19.91 -8.06
CA GLY A 110 -10.65 20.29 -7.52
C GLY A 110 -11.13 19.36 -6.40
N ALA A 111 -12.24 18.68 -6.60
CA ALA A 111 -12.80 17.71 -5.66
C ALA A 111 -12.21 16.28 -5.80
N ASP A 112 -11.58 15.98 -6.94
CA ASP A 112 -11.16 14.62 -7.31
C ASP A 112 -9.74 14.31 -6.86
N TYR A 113 -9.53 13.15 -6.23
CA TYR A 113 -8.20 12.59 -6.02
C TYR A 113 -7.71 11.97 -7.32
N ILE A 114 -6.55 12.42 -7.76
CA ILE A 114 -6.00 12.06 -9.07
C ILE A 114 -4.84 11.10 -9.00
N GLY A 115 -4.41 10.71 -7.78
CA GLY A 115 -3.23 9.87 -7.59
C GLY A 115 -1.93 10.56 -8.01
N GLY A 116 -0.84 9.81 -7.96
CA GLY A 116 0.49 10.29 -8.32
C GLY A 116 1.21 9.35 -9.27
N ASN A 117 2.40 9.75 -9.70
CA ASN A 117 3.28 8.92 -10.51
C ASN A 117 4.17 8.03 -9.64
N TYR A 118 4.28 8.35 -8.36
CA TYR A 118 5.10 7.65 -7.37
C TYR A 118 4.31 7.39 -6.11
N ALA A 119 4.51 6.22 -5.52
CA ALA A 119 3.95 5.85 -4.22
C ALA A 119 4.99 5.07 -3.43
N ALA A 120 5.11 5.34 -2.14
CA ALA A 120 5.98 4.59 -1.24
C ALA A 120 5.39 4.49 0.15
N SER A 121 5.69 3.39 0.86
CA SER A 121 5.35 3.24 2.27
C SER A 121 6.40 2.45 3.04
N ILE A 122 6.43 2.71 4.34
CA ILE A 122 7.08 1.90 5.36
C ILE A 122 6.01 1.51 6.37
N ASN A 123 5.95 0.22 6.69
CA ASN A 123 5.01 -0.34 7.66
C ASN A 123 5.82 -1.08 8.72
N ILE A 124 5.65 -0.72 9.97
CA ILE A 124 6.27 -1.36 11.13
C ILE A 124 5.15 -1.98 11.95
N THR A 125 5.26 -3.25 12.28
CA THR A 125 4.25 -3.95 13.08
C THR A 125 4.93 -4.85 14.09
N THR A 126 4.41 -4.86 15.32
CA THR A 126 4.80 -5.80 16.36
C THR A 126 3.58 -6.56 16.85
N SER A 127 3.63 -7.88 16.81
CA SER A 127 2.62 -8.72 17.46
C SER A 127 2.83 -8.69 18.97
N LEU A 128 1.72 -8.83 19.71
CA LEU A 128 1.69 -8.88 21.17
C LEU A 128 1.00 -10.17 21.59
N SER A 129 1.67 -11.31 21.40
CA SER A 129 1.15 -12.66 21.68
C SER A 129 0.73 -12.84 23.14
N GLN A 130 1.37 -12.12 24.06
CA GLN A 130 1.07 -12.17 25.50
C GLN A 130 -0.31 -11.61 25.86
N ILE A 131 -0.93 -10.77 25.03
CA ILE A 131 -2.27 -10.22 25.30
C ILE A 131 -3.33 -11.33 25.21
N LEU A 132 -3.12 -12.32 24.31
CA LEU A 132 -4.03 -13.45 24.12
C LEU A 132 -3.23 -14.77 24.07
N PRO A 133 -2.58 -15.18 25.18
CA PRO A 133 -1.58 -16.24 25.19
C PRO A 133 -2.10 -17.62 24.78
N ASN A 134 -3.41 -17.86 24.86
CA ASN A 134 -4.03 -19.15 24.52
C ASN A 134 -4.75 -19.10 23.16
N SER A 135 -4.64 -18.05 22.41
CA SER A 135 -5.36 -17.89 21.15
C SER A 135 -4.52 -18.35 19.94
N GLN A 136 -4.80 -19.56 19.46
CA GLN A 136 -4.14 -20.06 18.25
C GLN A 136 -4.61 -19.34 16.97
N ASN A 137 -5.79 -18.73 17.00
CA ASN A 137 -6.43 -18.15 15.82
C ASN A 137 -6.53 -16.64 15.84
N THR A 138 -5.99 -15.98 16.85
CA THR A 138 -6.02 -14.52 16.99
C THR A 138 -4.61 -13.99 17.13
N ASN A 139 -4.30 -12.92 16.41
CA ASN A 139 -3.06 -12.18 16.57
C ASN A 139 -3.39 -10.72 16.86
N PHE A 140 -2.91 -10.21 17.97
CA PHE A 140 -3.01 -8.80 18.33
C PHE A 140 -1.70 -8.10 18.00
N SER A 141 -1.75 -6.92 17.41
CA SER A 141 -0.56 -6.17 17.03
C SER A 141 -0.73 -4.68 17.21
N VAL A 142 0.39 -4.00 17.41
CA VAL A 142 0.50 -2.55 17.27
C VAL A 142 1.28 -2.23 16.02
N PHE A 143 1.00 -1.08 15.40
CA PHE A 143 1.65 -0.71 14.17
C PHE A 143 1.92 0.79 14.06
N PHE A 144 2.89 1.09 13.21
CA PHE A 144 3.18 2.42 12.68
C PHE A 144 3.29 2.33 11.17
N ASP A 145 2.55 3.15 10.45
CA ASP A 145 2.60 3.27 9.00
C ASP A 145 3.05 4.67 8.61
N ALA A 146 3.93 4.76 7.62
CA ALA A 146 4.30 6.02 6.98
C ALA A 146 4.29 5.84 5.47
N ALA A 147 3.64 6.75 4.74
CA ALA A 147 3.51 6.64 3.29
C ALA A 147 3.37 8.00 2.61
N ASN A 148 3.64 8.00 1.32
CA ASN A 148 3.35 9.13 0.45
C ASN A 148 2.95 8.66 -0.94
N VAL A 149 2.16 9.48 -1.63
CA VAL A 149 1.87 9.40 -3.06
C VAL A 149 2.01 10.79 -3.66
N TRP A 150 2.80 10.91 -4.74
CA TRP A 150 3.19 12.20 -5.29
C TRP A 150 3.52 12.12 -6.78
N GLY A 151 3.84 13.26 -7.37
CA GLY A 151 4.22 13.43 -8.76
C GLY A 151 3.02 13.65 -9.67
N ILE A 152 2.91 14.88 -10.18
CA ILE A 152 1.91 15.27 -11.17
C ILE A 152 2.65 15.79 -12.40
N ASP A 153 2.30 15.29 -13.58
CA ASP A 153 2.98 15.61 -14.84
C ASP A 153 2.13 16.40 -15.85
N TYR A 154 0.86 16.68 -15.55
CA TYR A 154 -0.04 17.33 -16.53
C TYR A 154 -0.41 18.79 -16.23
N SER A 155 -0.10 19.28 -15.05
CA SER A 155 -0.33 20.70 -14.69
C SER A 155 0.59 21.13 -13.55
N SER A 156 1.34 22.21 -13.78
CA SER A 156 2.18 22.83 -12.76
C SER A 156 1.40 23.70 -11.75
N SER A 157 0.11 23.92 -12.00
CA SER A 157 -0.76 24.69 -11.10
C SER A 157 -1.36 23.84 -9.97
N LEU A 158 -1.28 22.52 -10.06
CA LEU A 158 -1.78 21.60 -9.04
C LEU A 158 -0.68 21.33 -8.02
N SER A 159 -1.04 21.43 -6.76
CA SER A 159 -0.16 21.00 -5.67
C SER A 159 -0.24 19.48 -5.52
N ASP A 160 0.90 18.82 -5.58
CA ASP A 160 0.98 17.40 -5.26
C ASP A 160 1.12 17.15 -3.77
N GLU A 161 1.25 18.24 -2.95
CA GLU A 161 1.42 18.15 -1.50
C GLU A 161 2.29 16.96 -1.10
N SER A 162 3.53 16.86 -1.66
CA SER A 162 4.45 15.76 -1.39
C SER A 162 4.81 15.71 0.10
N LYS A 163 3.86 15.28 0.91
CA LYS A 163 3.92 15.21 2.36
C LYS A 163 3.85 13.75 2.81
N ILE A 164 4.74 13.37 3.69
CA ILE A 164 4.68 12.07 4.34
C ILE A 164 3.48 12.05 5.29
N ARG A 165 2.58 11.08 5.10
CA ARG A 165 1.47 10.76 5.97
C ARG A 165 1.92 9.67 6.91
N SER A 166 1.50 9.71 8.15
CA SER A 166 1.78 8.65 9.10
C SER A 166 0.62 8.42 10.06
N SER A 167 0.53 7.20 10.55
CA SER A 167 -0.48 6.76 11.51
C SER A 167 0.09 5.72 12.45
N VAL A 168 -0.56 5.59 13.58
CA VAL A 168 -0.30 4.55 14.60
C VAL A 168 -1.62 3.89 14.95
N GLY A 169 -1.57 2.65 15.37
CA GLY A 169 -2.80 1.96 15.77
C GLY A 169 -2.57 0.55 16.28
N ILE A 170 -3.69 -0.11 16.51
CA ILE A 170 -3.77 -1.50 16.92
C ILE A 170 -4.51 -2.29 15.85
N ALA A 171 -4.16 -3.56 15.69
CA ALA A 171 -4.85 -4.45 14.78
C ALA A 171 -5.07 -5.81 15.42
N VAL A 172 -6.14 -6.47 15.00
CA VAL A 172 -6.49 -7.84 15.39
C VAL A 172 -6.74 -8.65 14.14
N ASP A 173 -5.95 -9.69 13.94
CA ASP A 173 -6.15 -10.70 12.90
C ASP A 173 -6.83 -11.92 13.49
N LEU A 174 -7.97 -12.31 12.92
CA LEU A 174 -8.69 -13.53 13.27
C LEU A 174 -8.59 -14.53 12.12
N PHE A 175 -7.98 -15.67 12.35
CA PHE A 175 -7.89 -16.75 11.36
C PHE A 175 -9.13 -17.64 11.46
N THR A 176 -10.02 -17.52 10.48
CA THR A 176 -11.28 -18.27 10.44
C THR A 176 -11.29 -19.28 9.27
N PRO A 177 -12.18 -20.29 9.31
CA PRO A 177 -12.31 -21.23 8.18
C PRO A 177 -12.72 -20.59 6.85
N ILE A 178 -13.33 -19.41 6.88
CA ILE A 178 -13.71 -18.63 5.67
C ILE A 178 -12.61 -17.68 5.21
N GLY A 179 -11.48 -17.62 5.93
CA GLY A 179 -10.34 -16.74 5.65
C GLY A 179 -10.00 -15.82 6.82
N PRO A 180 -8.86 -15.13 6.72
CA PRO A 180 -8.47 -14.16 7.74
C PRO A 180 -9.38 -12.95 7.74
N LEU A 181 -9.78 -12.50 8.94
CA LEU A 181 -10.46 -11.24 9.20
C LEU A 181 -9.46 -10.31 9.88
N ASN A 182 -9.34 -9.10 9.39
CA ASN A 182 -8.50 -8.08 10.00
C ASN A 182 -9.33 -6.89 10.43
N PHE A 183 -9.13 -6.47 11.67
CA PHE A 183 -9.70 -5.27 12.26
C PHE A 183 -8.55 -4.33 12.64
N SER A 184 -8.68 -3.05 12.35
CA SER A 184 -7.72 -2.06 12.81
C SER A 184 -8.41 -0.80 13.33
N LEU A 185 -7.84 -0.26 14.42
CA LEU A 185 -8.14 1.06 14.95
C LEU A 185 -6.88 1.91 14.81
N SER A 186 -6.99 3.06 14.21
CA SER A 186 -5.87 3.88 13.79
C SER A 186 -6.09 5.35 14.07
N GLU A 187 -5.01 6.04 14.44
CA GLU A 187 -4.97 7.50 14.60
C GLU A 187 -3.89 8.08 13.69
N PRO A 188 -4.22 9.03 12.79
CA PRO A 188 -3.26 9.74 11.98
C PRO A 188 -2.37 10.66 12.83
N ILE A 189 -1.03 10.56 12.64
CA ILE A 189 -0.05 11.46 13.26
C ILE A 189 0.23 12.65 12.35
N THR A 190 0.48 12.38 11.08
CA THR A 190 0.68 13.42 10.06
C THR A 190 -0.22 13.19 8.87
N LYS A 191 -0.85 14.26 8.39
CA LYS A 191 -1.75 14.21 7.22
C LYS A 191 -1.62 15.46 6.36
N GLY A 192 -1.97 15.36 5.10
CA GLY A 192 -2.17 16.49 4.20
C GLY A 192 -3.48 17.22 4.51
N LYS A 193 -3.60 18.44 4.03
CA LYS A 193 -4.78 19.30 4.28
C LYS A 193 -6.08 18.68 3.76
N ASN A 194 -5.98 17.93 2.67
CA ASN A 194 -7.14 17.39 1.96
C ASN A 194 -7.31 15.88 2.15
N ASP A 195 -6.45 15.21 2.95
CA ASP A 195 -6.54 13.79 3.17
C ASP A 195 -7.79 13.42 3.99
N ILE A 196 -8.46 12.33 3.62
CA ILE A 196 -9.59 11.79 4.38
C ILE A 196 -9.07 10.65 5.27
N THR A 197 -9.39 10.72 6.55
CA THR A 197 -8.96 9.76 7.56
C THR A 197 -10.09 8.78 7.89
N GLU A 198 -9.71 7.56 8.27
CA GLU A 198 -10.62 6.47 8.63
C GLU A 198 -10.07 5.76 9.88
N SER A 199 -10.68 6.00 11.04
CA SER A 199 -10.15 5.46 12.31
C SER A 199 -10.37 3.96 12.48
N PHE A 200 -11.42 3.39 11.89
CA PHE A 200 -11.74 1.97 11.96
C PHE A 200 -11.78 1.35 10.58
N ARG A 201 -11.14 0.19 10.42
CA ARG A 201 -11.20 -0.58 9.19
C ARG A 201 -11.39 -2.06 9.47
N PHE A 202 -12.21 -2.67 8.62
CA PHE A 202 -12.43 -4.11 8.55
C PHE A 202 -12.07 -4.63 7.17
N ASN A 203 -11.30 -5.73 7.11
CA ASN A 203 -10.97 -6.43 5.88
C ASN A 203 -11.22 -7.93 6.03
N LEU A 204 -11.74 -8.54 4.96
CA LEU A 204 -11.94 -9.97 4.83
C LEU A 204 -10.97 -10.53 3.79
N GLY A 205 -10.25 -11.59 4.14
CA GLY A 205 -9.42 -12.35 3.19
C GLY A 205 -8.00 -11.80 2.95
N THR A 206 -7.55 -10.78 3.68
CA THR A 206 -6.17 -10.27 3.59
C THR A 206 -5.59 -10.03 4.98
N THR A 207 -4.44 -10.61 5.26
CA THR A 207 -3.58 -10.16 6.38
C THR A 207 -2.67 -9.04 5.87
N PHE A 208 -2.44 -8.04 6.70
CA PHE A 208 -1.55 -6.91 6.37
C PHE A 208 -0.08 -7.29 6.48
#